data_156179b01a105bef5e7922d024dd60b5
#
_entry.id   156179b01a105bef5e7922d024dd60b5
#
_cell.length_a   1.000
_cell.length_b   1.000
_cell.length_c   1.000
_cell.angle_alpha   90.00
_cell.angle_beta   90.00
_cell.angle_gamma   90.00
#
_symmetry.space_group_name_H-M   'P 1'
#
loop_
_entity.id
_entity.type
_entity.pdbx_description
1 polymer ?
#
loop_
_entity_poly.entity_id
_entity_poly.type
_entity_poly.pdbx_seq_one_letter_code
_entity_poly.pdbx_strand_id
1 'polypeptide(L)'
;MPLIIRIWALLEKINNMAFSKEEIAQRIAKEIKDGFYVNLGIGIPTLVANYIPKGINVVLQSENGLLGMGPFPFEGEEDADLINAGKQTITTLPGSSIFDSAMSFGMIRAQKVDLTILGAMEVSEHGDIANWKIPGKMVKGMGGAMDLVASAKNIIVAMQHVNKAGESKLLAKCTLPLTGVNCIKKIVTELAVLDVLPEGGFKLLERAPGVSVEFIRQSTAGKLIVEGEIPEMKLD
;
A
#
# COMPACT_ATOMS: atom_id res chain seq x y z
N MET A 1 -11.22 36.69 -1.37
CA MET A 1 -11.76 35.41 -0.89
C MET A 1 -10.79 34.90 0.15
N PRO A 2 -11.22 34.64 1.40
CA PRO A 2 -10.32 34.22 2.49
C PRO A 2 -9.60 32.92 2.13
N LEU A 3 -8.34 32.80 2.53
CA LEU A 3 -7.46 31.64 2.28
C LEU A 3 -8.13 30.29 2.64
N ILE A 4 -8.89 30.27 3.73
CA ILE A 4 -9.65 29.11 4.22
C ILE A 4 -10.69 28.62 3.20
N ILE A 5 -11.39 29.52 2.51
CA ILE A 5 -12.41 29.13 1.52
C ILE A 5 -11.75 28.53 0.27
N ARG A 6 -10.57 29.03 -0.11
CA ARG A 6 -9.79 28.47 -1.22
C ARG A 6 -9.27 27.06 -0.90
N ILE A 7 -8.82 26.83 0.33
CA ILE A 7 -8.37 25.50 0.81
C ILE A 7 -9.56 24.54 0.84
N TRP A 8 -10.73 24.97 1.34
CA TRP A 8 -11.93 24.13 1.38
C TRP A 8 -12.43 23.75 -0.02
N ALA A 9 -12.54 24.69 -0.93
CA ALA A 9 -12.93 24.42 -2.32
C ALA A 9 -11.92 23.54 -3.06
N LEU A 10 -10.63 23.64 -2.72
CA LEU A 10 -9.58 22.80 -3.27
C LEU A 10 -9.69 21.37 -2.73
N LEU A 11 -9.90 21.19 -1.42
CA LEU A 11 -10.11 19.89 -0.78
C LEU A 11 -11.38 19.20 -1.27
N GLU A 12 -12.46 19.93 -1.48
CA GLU A 12 -13.71 19.40 -2.03
C GLU A 12 -13.56 18.96 -3.50
N LYS A 13 -12.80 19.72 -4.29
CA LYS A 13 -12.46 19.35 -5.66
C LYS A 13 -11.56 18.11 -5.72
N ILE A 14 -10.64 17.98 -4.77
CA ILE A 14 -9.76 16.79 -4.62
C ILE A 14 -10.59 15.55 -4.29
N ASN A 15 -11.48 15.64 -3.29
CA ASN A 15 -12.32 14.52 -2.87
C ASN A 15 -13.24 13.99 -3.99
N ASN A 16 -13.58 14.85 -4.98
CA ASN A 16 -14.41 14.47 -6.12
C ASN A 16 -13.61 13.95 -7.33
N MET A 17 -12.28 14.07 -7.34
CA MET A 17 -11.39 13.67 -8.45
C MET A 17 -10.34 12.66 -8.03
N ALA A 18 -10.10 12.51 -6.74
CA ALA A 18 -9.14 11.56 -6.18
C ALA A 18 -9.74 10.15 -6.11
N PHE A 19 -8.92 9.13 -6.32
CA PHE A 19 -9.36 7.75 -6.18
C PHE A 19 -9.81 7.44 -4.76
N SER A 20 -10.87 6.65 -4.65
CA SER A 20 -11.27 6.00 -3.39
C SER A 20 -10.22 4.96 -2.97
N LYS A 21 -10.34 4.44 -1.75
CA LYS A 21 -9.47 3.35 -1.28
C LYS A 21 -9.62 2.09 -2.12
N GLU A 22 -10.82 1.82 -2.58
CA GLU A 22 -11.19 0.74 -3.45
C GLU A 22 -10.53 0.87 -4.82
N GLU A 23 -10.54 2.07 -5.40
CA GLU A 23 -9.89 2.36 -6.68
C GLU A 23 -8.35 2.30 -6.58
N ILE A 24 -7.75 2.75 -5.46
CA ILE A 24 -6.32 2.53 -5.19
C ILE A 24 -6.02 1.03 -5.18
N ALA A 25 -6.83 0.23 -4.46
CA ALA A 25 -6.65 -1.21 -4.38
C ALA A 25 -6.83 -1.89 -5.75
N GLN A 26 -7.81 -1.47 -6.53
CA GLN A 26 -8.04 -1.96 -7.90
C GLN A 26 -6.86 -1.63 -8.83
N ARG A 27 -6.31 -0.41 -8.75
CA ARG A 27 -5.11 -0.04 -9.51
C ARG A 27 -3.90 -0.90 -9.12
N ILE A 28 -3.71 -1.17 -7.81
CA ILE A 28 -2.60 -2.01 -7.32
C ILE A 28 -2.76 -3.46 -7.77
N ALA A 29 -3.98 -3.99 -7.81
CA ALA A 29 -4.25 -5.36 -8.23
C ALA A 29 -3.71 -5.67 -9.63
N LYS A 30 -3.58 -4.67 -10.51
CA LYS A 30 -2.97 -4.82 -11.85
C LYS A 30 -1.47 -5.14 -11.83
N GLU A 31 -0.80 -4.93 -10.71
CA GLU A 31 0.62 -5.30 -10.53
C GLU A 31 0.81 -6.78 -10.15
N ILE A 32 -0.29 -7.48 -9.82
CA ILE A 32 -0.27 -8.90 -9.44
C ILE A 32 -0.21 -9.76 -10.71
N LYS A 33 0.69 -10.75 -10.69
CA LYS A 33 0.90 -11.66 -11.82
C LYS A 33 0.51 -13.09 -11.44
N ASP A 34 0.26 -13.90 -12.47
CA ASP A 34 0.01 -15.33 -12.30
C ASP A 34 1.16 -16.02 -11.55
N GLY A 35 0.82 -16.89 -10.61
CA GLY A 35 1.76 -17.64 -9.78
C GLY A 35 2.38 -16.85 -8.61
N PHE A 36 1.98 -15.59 -8.38
CA PHE A 36 2.54 -14.80 -7.28
C PHE A 36 2.06 -15.28 -5.91
N TYR A 37 3.00 -15.27 -4.96
CA TYR A 37 2.74 -15.29 -3.53
C TYR A 37 2.68 -13.84 -3.04
N VAL A 38 1.53 -13.42 -2.52
CA VAL A 38 1.24 -12.02 -2.16
C VAL A 38 0.92 -11.90 -0.69
N ASN A 39 1.60 -10.99 0.00
CA ASN A 39 1.27 -10.59 1.36
C ASN A 39 0.55 -9.24 1.34
N LEU A 40 -0.57 -9.13 2.05
CA LEU A 40 -1.39 -7.93 2.15
C LEU A 40 -1.35 -7.37 3.57
N GLY A 41 -0.84 -6.16 3.71
CA GLY A 41 -0.90 -5.40 4.95
C GLY A 41 -2.32 -4.94 5.29
N ILE A 42 -2.48 -4.35 6.47
CA ILE A 42 -3.78 -3.90 7.01
C ILE A 42 -4.23 -2.60 6.34
N GLY A 43 -5.54 -2.46 6.12
CA GLY A 43 -6.17 -1.25 5.59
C GLY A 43 -6.37 -1.30 4.07
N ILE A 44 -5.91 -0.30 3.31
CA ILE A 44 -6.06 -0.29 1.84
C ILE A 44 -5.49 -1.57 1.21
N PRO A 45 -4.31 -2.08 1.62
CA PRO A 45 -3.76 -3.32 1.09
C PRO A 45 -4.72 -4.52 1.15
N THR A 46 -5.49 -4.67 2.23
CA THR A 46 -6.44 -5.79 2.37
C THR A 46 -7.51 -5.79 1.26
N LEU A 47 -7.91 -4.61 0.78
CA LEU A 47 -8.94 -4.48 -0.26
C LEU A 47 -8.47 -5.03 -1.61
N VAL A 48 -7.15 -5.11 -1.84
CA VAL A 48 -6.58 -5.58 -3.11
C VAL A 48 -7.02 -7.01 -3.44
N ALA A 49 -7.25 -7.84 -2.43
CA ALA A 49 -7.75 -9.21 -2.61
C ALA A 49 -9.06 -9.28 -3.42
N ASN A 50 -9.91 -8.25 -3.32
CA ASN A 50 -11.20 -8.21 -4.01
C ASN A 50 -11.08 -7.90 -5.52
N TYR A 51 -9.90 -7.45 -5.96
CA TYR A 51 -9.67 -6.97 -7.33
C TYR A 51 -8.61 -7.78 -8.08
N ILE A 52 -8.16 -8.91 -7.53
CA ILE A 52 -7.21 -9.79 -8.21
C ILE A 52 -7.81 -10.18 -9.57
N PRO A 53 -7.07 -10.01 -10.68
CA PRO A 53 -7.57 -10.30 -12.01
C PRO A 53 -8.06 -11.75 -12.14
N LYS A 54 -9.17 -11.94 -12.81
CA LYS A 54 -9.69 -13.29 -13.09
C LYS A 54 -8.76 -14.04 -14.06
N GLY A 55 -8.62 -15.34 -13.83
CA GLY A 55 -7.83 -16.21 -14.71
C GLY A 55 -6.35 -16.31 -14.38
N ILE A 56 -5.90 -15.69 -13.29
CA ILE A 56 -4.57 -15.89 -12.73
C ILE A 56 -4.66 -16.62 -11.38
N ASN A 57 -3.65 -17.44 -11.08
CA ASN A 57 -3.52 -18.13 -9.80
C ASN A 57 -2.63 -17.30 -8.87
N VAL A 58 -3.17 -16.87 -7.76
CA VAL A 58 -2.46 -16.09 -6.74
C VAL A 58 -2.62 -16.76 -5.40
N VAL A 59 -1.54 -16.89 -4.67
CA VAL A 59 -1.55 -17.45 -3.30
C VAL A 59 -1.40 -16.29 -2.32
N LEU A 60 -2.49 -15.96 -1.61
CA LEU A 60 -2.42 -14.98 -0.54
C LEU A 60 -1.80 -15.59 0.71
N GLN A 61 -0.78 -14.93 1.24
CA GLN A 61 -0.07 -15.31 2.45
C GLN A 61 -0.46 -14.39 3.59
N SER A 62 -0.75 -14.97 4.74
CA SER A 62 -0.89 -14.23 6.00
C SER A 62 0.27 -14.59 6.93
N GLU A 63 1.00 -13.58 7.42
CA GLU A 63 2.24 -13.79 8.18
C GLU A 63 2.05 -14.52 9.51
N ASN A 64 0.83 -14.58 10.05
CA ASN A 64 0.51 -15.37 11.24
C ASN A 64 0.57 -16.89 10.99
N GLY A 65 0.65 -17.34 9.73
CA GLY A 65 0.94 -18.73 9.40
C GLY A 65 -0.04 -19.40 8.43
N LEU A 66 -0.44 -18.72 7.37
CA LEU A 66 -1.35 -19.26 6.36
C LEU A 66 -0.89 -18.95 4.94
N LEU A 67 -0.91 -19.96 4.07
CA LEU A 67 -0.88 -19.84 2.62
C LEU A 67 -2.24 -20.28 2.05
N GLY A 68 -2.77 -19.55 1.07
CA GLY A 68 -4.06 -19.85 0.47
C GLY A 68 -5.22 -19.27 1.28
N MET A 69 -5.03 -18.04 1.78
CA MET A 69 -6.12 -17.27 2.39
C MET A 69 -7.26 -17.07 1.37
N GLY A 70 -8.47 -17.41 1.77
CA GLY A 70 -9.71 -17.24 1.00
C GLY A 70 -10.43 -15.92 1.31
N PRO A 71 -11.62 -15.75 0.77
CA PRO A 71 -12.48 -14.60 1.03
C PRO A 71 -12.93 -14.54 2.50
N PHE A 72 -13.56 -13.44 2.89
CA PHE A 72 -14.25 -13.34 4.18
C PHE A 72 -15.42 -14.33 4.24
N PRO A 73 -15.67 -14.97 5.40
CA PRO A 73 -16.82 -15.85 5.58
C PRO A 73 -18.14 -15.07 5.48
N PHE A 74 -19.22 -15.77 5.18
CA PHE A 74 -20.57 -15.21 5.33
C PHE A 74 -20.92 -15.12 6.82
N GLU A 75 -21.87 -14.25 7.15
CA GLU A 75 -22.36 -14.09 8.51
C GLU A 75 -22.88 -15.43 9.08
N GLY A 76 -22.35 -15.82 10.24
CA GLY A 76 -22.64 -17.09 10.90
C GLY A 76 -21.78 -18.29 10.46
N GLU A 77 -20.85 -18.10 9.53
CA GLU A 77 -19.88 -19.11 9.10
C GLU A 77 -18.44 -18.82 9.60
N GLU A 78 -18.29 -17.82 10.48
CA GLU A 78 -17.01 -17.41 10.99
C GLU A 78 -16.37 -18.47 11.89
N ASP A 79 -15.13 -18.81 11.62
CA ASP A 79 -14.27 -19.56 12.52
C ASP A 79 -13.38 -18.59 13.29
N ALA A 80 -13.54 -18.54 14.61
CA ALA A 80 -12.79 -17.64 15.48
C ALA A 80 -11.28 -17.93 15.51
N ASP A 81 -10.87 -19.14 15.21
CA ASP A 81 -9.47 -19.55 15.17
C ASP A 81 -8.82 -19.29 13.80
N LEU A 82 -9.62 -18.97 12.78
CA LEU A 82 -9.15 -18.74 11.42
C LEU A 82 -9.16 -17.24 11.10
N ILE A 83 -8.07 -16.57 11.44
CA ILE A 83 -7.92 -15.12 11.28
C ILE A 83 -6.70 -14.75 10.44
N ASN A 84 -6.79 -13.62 9.72
CA ASN A 84 -5.63 -13.02 9.08
C ASN A 84 -4.77 -12.22 10.09
N ALA A 85 -3.64 -11.69 9.62
CA ALA A 85 -2.76 -10.84 10.43
C ALA A 85 -3.43 -9.53 10.90
N GLY A 86 -4.50 -9.10 10.23
CA GLY A 86 -5.35 -7.98 10.61
C GLY A 86 -6.41 -8.32 11.67
N LYS A 87 -6.42 -9.57 12.18
CA LYS A 87 -7.41 -10.11 13.14
C LYS A 87 -8.83 -10.16 12.61
N GLN A 88 -9.00 -10.25 11.31
CA GLN A 88 -10.30 -10.48 10.68
C GLN A 88 -10.46 -11.97 10.40
N THR A 89 -11.66 -12.51 10.64
CA THR A 89 -12.00 -13.89 10.27
C THR A 89 -11.95 -14.05 8.76
N ILE A 90 -11.39 -15.17 8.31
CA ILE A 90 -11.18 -15.48 6.90
C ILE A 90 -11.60 -16.92 6.63
N THR A 91 -11.67 -17.28 5.35
CA THR A 91 -11.75 -18.68 4.91
C THR A 91 -10.42 -19.14 4.33
N THR A 92 -10.31 -20.42 4.02
CA THR A 92 -9.17 -21.00 3.32
C THR A 92 -9.58 -21.53 1.96
N LEU A 93 -8.67 -21.48 1.00
CA LEU A 93 -8.88 -22.09 -0.32
C LEU A 93 -8.49 -23.58 -0.28
N PRO A 94 -9.05 -24.43 -1.15
CA PRO A 94 -8.58 -25.81 -1.33
C PRO A 94 -7.07 -25.82 -1.62
N GLY A 95 -6.33 -26.66 -0.88
CA GLY A 95 -4.87 -26.72 -0.99
C GLY A 95 -4.12 -25.71 -0.12
N SER A 96 -4.81 -24.95 0.73
CA SER A 96 -4.19 -24.08 1.72
C SER A 96 -3.33 -24.87 2.71
N SER A 97 -2.38 -24.17 3.33
CA SER A 97 -1.49 -24.73 4.35
C SER A 97 -1.41 -23.80 5.55
N ILE A 98 -1.54 -24.38 6.75
CA ILE A 98 -1.39 -23.70 8.03
C ILE A 98 -0.10 -24.17 8.68
N PHE A 99 0.68 -23.25 9.22
CA PHE A 99 1.99 -23.51 9.83
C PHE A 99 2.28 -22.45 10.91
N ASP A 100 3.31 -22.68 11.70
CA ASP A 100 3.71 -21.77 12.76
C ASP A 100 4.33 -20.46 12.21
N SER A 101 4.43 -19.46 13.08
CA SER A 101 5.00 -18.17 12.72
C SER A 101 6.48 -18.24 12.34
N ALA A 102 7.24 -19.19 12.90
CA ALA A 102 8.66 -19.34 12.57
C ALA A 102 8.83 -19.75 11.10
N MET A 103 8.02 -20.70 10.63
CA MET A 103 8.00 -21.13 9.23
C MET A 103 7.52 -20.00 8.33
N SER A 104 6.46 -19.27 8.72
CA SER A 104 5.93 -18.12 7.96
C SER A 104 6.99 -17.05 7.74
N PHE A 105 7.63 -16.58 8.81
CA PHE A 105 8.71 -15.59 8.71
C PHE A 105 9.96 -16.15 8.03
N GLY A 106 10.23 -17.46 8.14
CA GLY A 106 11.25 -18.15 7.36
C GLY A 106 11.03 -18.02 5.85
N MET A 107 9.79 -18.19 5.38
CA MET A 107 9.41 -17.98 3.96
C MET A 107 9.61 -16.53 3.52
N ILE A 108 9.21 -15.56 4.36
CA ILE A 108 9.40 -14.12 4.07
C ILE A 108 10.89 -13.82 3.92
N ARG A 109 11.71 -14.20 4.90
CA ARG A 109 13.17 -13.98 4.91
C ARG A 109 13.89 -14.72 3.78
N ALA A 110 13.36 -15.86 3.36
CA ALA A 110 13.87 -16.62 2.20
C ALA A 110 13.39 -16.07 0.84
N GLN A 111 12.76 -14.88 0.83
CA GLN A 111 12.26 -14.21 -0.37
C GLN A 111 11.26 -15.06 -1.18
N LYS A 112 10.41 -15.83 -0.50
CA LYS A 112 9.37 -16.64 -1.14
C LYS A 112 8.08 -15.85 -1.39
N VAL A 113 7.96 -14.65 -0.84
CA VAL A 113 6.86 -13.70 -1.14
C VAL A 113 7.29 -12.84 -2.32
N ASP A 114 6.51 -12.88 -3.42
CA ASP A 114 6.83 -12.18 -4.66
C ASP A 114 6.43 -10.71 -4.59
N LEU A 115 5.33 -10.40 -3.89
CA LEU A 115 4.81 -9.05 -3.72
C LEU A 115 4.26 -8.85 -2.31
N THR A 116 4.69 -7.78 -1.68
CA THR A 116 4.10 -7.28 -0.43
C THR A 116 3.47 -5.92 -0.69
N ILE A 117 2.23 -5.74 -0.22
CA ILE A 117 1.52 -4.46 -0.29
C ILE A 117 1.33 -3.94 1.13
N LEU A 118 1.88 -2.77 1.43
CA LEU A 118 1.88 -2.19 2.77
C LEU A 118 1.22 -0.82 2.79
N GLY A 119 0.55 -0.51 3.90
CA GLY A 119 0.17 0.86 4.22
C GLY A 119 1.35 1.66 4.79
N ALA A 120 1.37 2.97 4.57
CA ALA A 120 2.38 3.86 5.14
C ALA A 120 1.78 5.13 5.74
N MET A 121 2.48 5.67 6.74
CA MET A 121 2.25 7.01 7.29
C MET A 121 3.10 8.03 6.54
N GLU A 122 4.35 7.69 6.24
CA GLU A 122 5.30 8.50 5.47
C GLU A 122 6.19 7.60 4.62
N VAL A 123 6.59 8.11 3.45
CA VAL A 123 7.64 7.53 2.59
C VAL A 123 8.60 8.64 2.18
N SER A 124 9.92 8.38 2.25
CA SER A 124 10.92 9.32 1.79
C SER A 124 11.23 9.15 0.29
N GLU A 125 11.79 10.19 -0.35
CA GLU A 125 12.26 10.15 -1.73
C GLU A 125 13.42 9.17 -1.98
N HIS A 126 13.97 8.59 -0.91
CA HIS A 126 14.96 7.52 -0.95
C HIS A 126 14.38 6.13 -0.65
N GLY A 127 13.06 6.02 -0.51
CA GLY A 127 12.39 4.74 -0.28
C GLY A 127 12.39 4.25 1.16
N ASP A 128 12.64 5.12 2.13
CA ASP A 128 12.40 4.79 3.54
C ASP A 128 10.90 4.79 3.80
N ILE A 129 10.45 3.94 4.71
CA ILE A 129 9.05 3.82 5.11
C ILE A 129 8.88 3.94 6.63
N ALA A 130 7.85 4.67 7.06
CA ALA A 130 7.38 4.72 8.43
C ALA A 130 5.89 4.37 8.50
N ASN A 131 5.52 3.33 9.25
CA ASN A 131 4.14 2.87 9.30
C ASN A 131 3.69 2.30 10.66
N TRP A 132 4.49 2.37 11.72
CA TRP A 132 4.20 1.66 12.96
C TRP A 132 3.99 2.56 14.19
N LYS A 133 4.54 3.77 14.18
CA LYS A 133 4.51 4.64 15.37
C LYS A 133 4.39 6.13 15.01
N ILE A 134 3.50 6.83 15.72
CA ILE A 134 3.47 8.29 15.79
C ILE A 134 3.81 8.66 17.23
N PRO A 135 4.99 9.25 17.49
CA PRO A 135 5.41 9.61 18.85
C PRO A 135 4.37 10.45 19.58
N GLY A 136 4.07 10.09 20.83
CA GLY A 136 3.09 10.79 21.67
C GLY A 136 1.61 10.60 21.31
N LYS A 137 1.30 9.91 20.18
CA LYS A 137 -0.09 9.72 19.72
C LYS A 137 -0.49 8.25 19.55
N MET A 138 0.32 7.46 18.87
CA MET A 138 -0.07 6.11 18.49
C MET A 138 1.13 5.18 18.33
N VAL A 139 0.99 3.96 18.85
CA VAL A 139 1.90 2.83 18.55
C VAL A 139 1.05 1.66 18.09
N LYS A 140 1.10 1.35 16.80
CA LYS A 140 0.42 0.16 16.24
C LYS A 140 1.24 -1.11 16.41
N GLY A 141 2.53 -0.97 16.71
CA GLY A 141 3.49 -2.07 16.68
C GLY A 141 4.00 -2.33 15.27
N MET A 142 5.17 -2.97 15.21
CA MET A 142 5.84 -3.25 13.93
C MET A 142 5.21 -4.44 13.21
N GLY A 143 4.67 -5.41 13.95
CA GLY A 143 4.20 -6.68 13.39
C GLY A 143 5.27 -7.32 12.50
N GLY A 144 4.87 -7.93 11.40
CA GLY A 144 5.74 -8.49 10.38
C GLY A 144 6.33 -7.49 9.40
N ALA A 145 5.99 -6.19 9.50
CA ALA A 145 6.35 -5.22 8.47
C ALA A 145 7.87 -5.06 8.29
N MET A 146 8.66 -5.13 9.36
CA MET A 146 10.12 -5.03 9.27
C MET A 146 10.75 -6.20 8.53
N ASP A 147 10.27 -7.42 8.74
CA ASP A 147 10.75 -8.59 7.99
C ASP A 147 10.33 -8.50 6.51
N LEU A 148 9.11 -8.06 6.24
CA LEU A 148 8.58 -7.88 4.88
C LEU A 148 9.40 -6.84 4.11
N VAL A 149 9.65 -5.65 4.69
CA VAL A 149 10.42 -4.59 3.99
C VAL A 149 11.90 -4.93 3.83
N ALA A 150 12.44 -5.79 4.69
CA ALA A 150 13.82 -6.25 4.58
C ALA A 150 14.02 -7.37 3.55
N SER A 151 12.97 -8.10 3.21
CA SER A 151 13.13 -9.38 2.52
C SER A 151 12.21 -9.60 1.31
N ALA A 152 11.07 -8.90 1.18
CA ALA A 152 10.19 -9.11 0.02
C ALA A 152 10.86 -8.65 -1.29
N LYS A 153 10.63 -9.41 -2.36
CA LYS A 153 11.21 -9.10 -3.68
C LYS A 153 10.70 -7.75 -4.23
N ASN A 154 9.40 -7.52 -4.09
CA ASN A 154 8.73 -6.31 -4.53
C ASN A 154 7.82 -5.78 -3.43
N ILE A 155 7.86 -4.48 -3.21
CA ILE A 155 7.02 -3.81 -2.21
C ILE A 155 6.30 -2.65 -2.88
N ILE A 156 4.97 -2.64 -2.75
CA ILE A 156 4.12 -1.53 -3.16
C ILE A 156 3.52 -0.91 -1.91
N VAL A 157 3.61 0.40 -1.81
CA VAL A 157 2.94 1.16 -0.76
C VAL A 157 1.58 1.65 -1.27
N ALA A 158 0.51 1.30 -0.54
CA ALA A 158 -0.86 1.79 -0.72
C ALA A 158 -1.17 2.82 0.37
N MET A 159 -1.28 4.08 0.03
CA MET A 159 -1.48 5.13 1.04
C MET A 159 -2.17 6.36 0.45
N GLN A 160 -2.68 7.24 1.30
CA GLN A 160 -3.09 8.57 0.87
C GLN A 160 -1.87 9.49 0.69
N HIS A 161 -1.91 10.34 -0.31
CA HIS A 161 -0.83 11.25 -0.69
C HIS A 161 -0.57 12.32 0.38
N VAL A 162 -1.67 12.82 0.95
CA VAL A 162 -1.65 13.84 2.01
C VAL A 162 -2.37 13.34 3.27
N ASN A 163 -2.09 13.98 4.39
CA ASN A 163 -2.80 13.75 5.64
C ASN A 163 -4.11 14.59 5.69
N LYS A 164 -4.87 14.46 6.78
CA LYS A 164 -6.14 15.21 6.97
C LYS A 164 -5.98 16.74 7.01
N ALA A 165 -4.77 17.22 7.27
CA ALA A 165 -4.43 18.65 7.27
C ALA A 165 -3.97 19.15 5.88
N GLY A 166 -3.90 18.26 4.87
CA GLY A 166 -3.39 18.58 3.55
C GLY A 166 -1.86 18.55 3.43
N GLU A 167 -1.17 18.07 4.46
CA GLU A 167 0.30 17.97 4.43
C GLU A 167 0.74 16.69 3.72
N SER A 168 1.78 16.79 2.91
CA SER A 168 2.34 15.65 2.18
C SER A 168 2.82 14.54 3.11
N LYS A 169 2.58 13.31 2.70
CA LYS A 169 3.16 12.10 3.30
C LYS A 169 4.32 11.53 2.48
N LEU A 170 4.58 12.11 1.31
CA LEU A 170 5.72 11.85 0.45
C LEU A 170 6.77 12.95 0.67
N LEU A 171 7.83 12.62 1.38
CA LEU A 171 8.76 13.57 1.99
C LEU A 171 10.17 13.43 1.39
N ALA A 172 11.00 14.47 1.51
CA ALA A 172 12.42 14.31 1.25
C ALA A 172 13.08 13.34 2.26
N LYS A 173 12.63 13.37 3.52
CA LYS A 173 13.06 12.46 4.58
C LYS A 173 11.90 12.22 5.54
N CYS A 174 11.69 10.96 5.95
CA CYS A 174 10.70 10.63 6.96
C CYS A 174 10.99 11.32 8.29
N THR A 175 9.94 11.80 8.95
CA THR A 175 10.00 12.42 10.27
C THR A 175 9.61 11.44 11.38
N LEU A 176 8.84 10.40 11.03
CA LEU A 176 8.41 9.35 11.93
C LEU A 176 9.45 8.23 12.04
N PRO A 177 9.44 7.42 13.12
CA PRO A 177 10.31 6.27 13.28
C PRO A 177 10.16 5.28 12.11
N LEU A 178 11.29 4.93 11.51
CA LEU A 178 11.32 4.09 10.32
C LEU A 178 10.94 2.63 10.62
N THR A 179 10.30 2.01 9.64
CA THR A 179 10.05 0.57 9.54
C THR A 179 11.13 -0.08 8.70
N GLY A 180 11.56 0.57 7.63
CA GLY A 180 12.61 0.13 6.72
C GLY A 180 13.28 1.29 6.01
N VAL A 181 14.46 1.03 5.48
CA VAL A 181 15.33 2.01 4.81
C VAL A 181 15.56 1.57 3.37
N ASN A 182 15.40 2.48 2.42
CA ASN A 182 15.69 2.25 0.99
C ASN A 182 15.06 0.94 0.43
N CYS A 183 13.83 0.67 0.82
CA CYS A 183 13.13 -0.59 0.48
C CYS A 183 11.89 -0.39 -0.41
N ILE A 184 11.36 0.82 -0.48
CA ILE A 184 10.17 1.11 -1.28
C ILE A 184 10.57 1.53 -2.68
N LYS A 185 9.98 0.85 -3.68
CA LYS A 185 10.20 1.16 -5.10
C LYS A 185 8.98 1.74 -5.79
N LYS A 186 7.78 1.38 -5.34
CA LYS A 186 6.52 1.83 -5.95
C LYS A 186 5.51 2.27 -4.88
N ILE A 187 4.81 3.36 -5.18
CA ILE A 187 3.78 3.94 -4.32
C ILE A 187 2.54 4.20 -5.18
N VAL A 188 1.38 3.82 -4.66
CA VAL A 188 0.08 4.13 -5.27
C VAL A 188 -0.74 4.91 -4.25
N THR A 189 -1.17 6.08 -4.64
CA THR A 189 -2.01 6.98 -3.84
C THR A 189 -3.33 7.27 -4.56
N GLU A 190 -4.19 8.00 -3.90
CA GLU A 190 -5.42 8.51 -4.52
C GLU A 190 -5.17 9.52 -5.66
N LEU A 191 -3.95 10.06 -5.75
CA LEU A 191 -3.59 11.07 -6.75
C LEU A 191 -2.69 10.51 -7.86
N ALA A 192 -1.85 9.54 -7.56
CA ALA A 192 -0.75 9.17 -8.44
C ALA A 192 -0.23 7.74 -8.24
N VAL A 193 0.39 7.20 -9.29
CA VAL A 193 1.35 6.09 -9.22
C VAL A 193 2.75 6.68 -9.38
N LEU A 194 3.64 6.31 -8.47
CA LEU A 194 5.00 6.84 -8.40
C LEU A 194 6.00 5.70 -8.24
N ASP A 195 7.14 5.79 -8.93
CA ASP A 195 8.32 5.00 -8.59
C ASP A 195 9.29 5.83 -7.75
N VAL A 196 9.98 5.18 -6.81
CA VAL A 196 11.11 5.78 -6.09
C VAL A 196 12.39 5.43 -6.82
N LEU A 197 13.12 6.45 -7.24
CA LEU A 197 14.36 6.25 -8.01
C LEU A 197 15.55 5.93 -7.10
N PRO A 198 16.50 5.09 -7.55
CA PRO A 198 17.71 4.76 -6.77
C PRO A 198 18.53 5.98 -6.35
N GLU A 199 18.59 6.99 -7.20
CA GLU A 199 19.28 8.26 -6.95
C GLU A 199 18.48 9.24 -6.09
N GLY A 200 17.29 8.85 -5.68
CA GLY A 200 16.32 9.65 -4.95
C GLY A 200 15.36 10.44 -5.84
N GLY A 201 14.17 10.60 -5.33
CA GLY A 201 13.05 11.28 -5.98
C GLY A 201 11.91 10.35 -6.36
N PHE A 202 10.73 10.93 -6.47
CA PHE A 202 9.50 10.27 -6.88
C PHE A 202 9.26 10.52 -8.37
N LYS A 203 9.40 9.51 -9.20
CA LYS A 203 9.06 9.57 -10.62
C LYS A 203 7.58 9.35 -10.80
N LEU A 204 6.87 10.34 -11.34
CA LEU A 204 5.44 10.25 -11.63
C LEU A 204 5.21 9.37 -12.86
N LEU A 205 4.45 8.29 -12.70
CA LEU A 205 4.12 7.35 -13.75
C LEU A 205 2.70 7.55 -14.28
N GLU A 206 1.73 7.72 -13.37
CA GLU A 206 0.32 7.89 -13.69
C GLU A 206 -0.30 8.90 -12.72
N ARG A 207 -1.38 9.55 -13.13
CA ARG A 207 -2.17 10.47 -12.31
C ARG A 207 -3.63 10.03 -12.25
N ALA A 208 -4.33 10.36 -11.18
CA ALA A 208 -5.78 10.12 -11.12
C ALA A 208 -6.51 10.94 -12.19
N PRO A 209 -7.62 10.43 -12.74
CA PRO A 209 -8.40 11.13 -13.76
C PRO A 209 -8.77 12.55 -13.33
N GLY A 210 -8.48 13.52 -14.21
CA GLY A 210 -8.75 14.93 -13.95
C GLY A 210 -7.80 15.63 -12.97
N VAL A 211 -6.90 14.92 -12.28
CA VAL A 211 -5.88 15.52 -11.40
C VAL A 211 -4.73 16.05 -12.26
N SER A 212 -4.35 17.32 -12.07
CA SER A 212 -3.24 17.93 -12.82
C SER A 212 -1.88 17.56 -12.22
N VAL A 213 -0.85 17.46 -13.07
CA VAL A 213 0.54 17.25 -12.64
C VAL A 213 0.98 18.34 -11.66
N GLU A 214 0.57 19.58 -11.90
CA GLU A 214 0.92 20.70 -11.01
C GLU A 214 0.32 20.53 -9.61
N PHE A 215 -0.89 19.98 -9.52
CA PHE A 215 -1.51 19.69 -8.23
C PHE A 215 -0.74 18.60 -7.47
N ILE A 216 -0.33 17.52 -8.18
CA ILE A 216 0.50 16.44 -7.58
C ILE A 216 1.84 17.02 -7.09
N ARG A 217 2.44 17.93 -7.86
CA ARG A 217 3.69 18.62 -7.49
C ARG A 217 3.54 19.42 -6.19
N GLN A 218 2.46 20.16 -6.06
CA GLN A 218 2.16 20.96 -4.85
C GLN A 218 1.83 20.06 -3.64
N SER A 219 1.33 18.86 -3.87
CA SER A 219 0.98 17.89 -2.84
C SER A 219 2.15 16.99 -2.42
N THR A 220 3.29 17.08 -3.10
CA THR A 220 4.48 16.24 -2.85
C THR A 220 5.60 17.09 -2.27
N ALA A 221 6.00 16.85 -1.02
CA ALA A 221 7.06 17.60 -0.36
C ALA A 221 8.48 17.11 -0.72
N GLY A 222 8.62 15.84 -1.13
CA GLY A 222 9.86 15.31 -1.70
C GLY A 222 10.04 15.71 -3.16
N LYS A 223 11.19 15.37 -3.75
CA LYS A 223 11.54 15.69 -5.13
C LYS A 223 10.65 14.90 -6.11
N LEU A 224 9.74 15.58 -6.81
CA LEU A 224 8.92 14.99 -7.86
C LEU A 224 9.60 15.14 -9.22
N ILE A 225 9.76 14.03 -9.93
CA ILE A 225 10.34 13.94 -11.27
C ILE A 225 9.21 13.62 -12.24
N VAL A 226 9.08 14.46 -13.28
CA VAL A 226 8.05 14.34 -14.32
C VAL A 226 8.74 14.31 -15.66
N GLU A 227 8.52 13.25 -16.42
CA GLU A 227 9.11 13.04 -17.75
C GLU A 227 8.01 12.73 -18.75
N GLY A 228 7.94 13.51 -19.81
CA GLY A 228 6.95 13.33 -20.87
C GLY A 228 5.51 13.63 -20.44
N GLU A 229 4.56 13.08 -21.19
CA GLU A 229 3.13 13.15 -20.88
C GLU A 229 2.77 12.06 -19.86
N ILE A 230 2.06 12.45 -18.80
CA ILE A 230 1.66 11.54 -17.73
C ILE A 230 0.24 11.04 -18.00
N PRO A 231 0.06 9.74 -18.26
CA PRO A 231 -1.24 9.14 -18.51
C PRO A 231 -2.12 9.15 -17.25
N GLU A 232 -3.42 9.06 -17.44
CA GLU A 232 -4.36 8.82 -16.36
C GLU A 232 -4.38 7.34 -15.95
N MET A 233 -4.52 7.09 -14.65
CA MET A 233 -4.73 5.74 -14.10
C MET A 233 -6.00 5.14 -14.71
N LYS A 234 -5.92 3.88 -15.15
CA LYS A 234 -7.06 3.11 -15.64
C LYS A 234 -7.38 1.99 -14.66
N LEU A 235 -8.66 1.72 -14.46
CA LEU A 235 -9.15 0.67 -13.55
C LEU A 235 -9.67 -0.58 -14.28
N ASP A 236 -9.95 -0.46 -15.56
CA ASP A 236 -10.37 -1.51 -16.50
C ASP A 236 -9.23 -2.39 -17.01
#